data_4614900699dab5eda5e0a5ae47d06bfe
#
_entry.id   4614900699dab5eda5e0a5ae47d06bfe
#
_cell.length_a   1.000
_cell.length_b   1.000
_cell.length_c   1.000
_cell.angle_alpha   90.00
_cell.angle_beta   90.00
_cell.angle_gamma   90.00
#
_symmetry.space_group_name_H-M   'P 1'
#
loop_
_entity.id
_entity.type
_entity.pdbx_description
1 polymer ?
#
loop_
_entity_poly.entity_id
_entity_poly.type
_entity_poly.pdbx_seq_one_letter_code
_entity_poly.pdbx_strand_id
1 'polypeptide(L)'
;KFFGLLEEAENWLQTCHLQGYAASHEPLGMAYLPTLSYEEMMEWSLPTRAQREYSKLTKEIKDSEFPQSYAKFVRGGFWRNFLAKYPESNWMQKRITDISDRYHSLVSQMKLVSPRVKSIQRYIWQAQCNCAYWHGVFGGLYLPHLREAIWERLITSEKEMETLVYPRSKLLFTQHRDIDRDEFLEVCMGNSIYNIFFSPRNGGSVIELDYKPSGVNYSNVLTRREEAYHNRIPDSPEKSAQSAAQSIHEEQTSKEAGLKDYLNFDWYRRMSLLDHFLHPDTTIEQFWRCKYGEQGDFINQPYEVKDTLGKGAKVVLHRTGSVWIKDKLVSVKVSKQLGIGVASTGIDISYIITPADVKDVEVWFGCEFNLHFSSADAQQNFFFIPDATSENKVEQKLGNLKETAEYGPVHAFGIRDGLRGLDLILTWDAPAKIWVFPIETVSSSEAGFERSYQGNCLLFHWKLNLTPHSLWEAKCNLSVRPTAA
;
A
#
# COMPACT_ATOMS: atom_id res chain seq x y z
N LYS A 1 -35.14 -17.72 20.11
CA LYS A 1 -36.09 -16.94 20.94
C LYS A 1 -36.66 -15.75 20.16
N PHE A 2 -35.87 -14.87 19.54
CA PHE A 2 -36.38 -13.72 18.76
C PHE A 2 -37.22 -14.14 17.56
N PHE A 3 -36.77 -15.08 16.73
CA PHE A 3 -37.53 -15.56 15.57
C PHE A 3 -38.86 -16.25 15.98
N GLY A 4 -38.87 -17.00 17.10
CA GLY A 4 -40.11 -17.57 17.62
C GLY A 4 -41.14 -16.51 18.03
N LEU A 5 -40.68 -15.37 18.58
CA LEU A 5 -41.58 -14.24 18.88
C LEU A 5 -42.16 -13.58 17.61
N LEU A 6 -41.38 -13.56 16.49
CA LEU A 6 -41.88 -13.07 15.22
C LEU A 6 -42.95 -14.01 14.63
N GLU A 7 -42.77 -15.32 14.75
CA GLU A 7 -43.75 -16.33 14.33
C GLU A 7 -45.03 -16.26 15.18
N GLU A 8 -44.91 -16.10 16.48
CA GLU A 8 -46.06 -15.91 17.37
C GLU A 8 -46.84 -14.60 17.10
N ALA A 9 -46.20 -13.61 16.49
CA ALA A 9 -46.79 -12.29 16.20
C ALA A 9 -47.45 -12.22 14.78
N GLU A 10 -47.55 -13.30 14.01
CA GLU A 10 -48.04 -13.29 12.62
C GLU A 10 -49.44 -12.68 12.44
N ASN A 11 -50.27 -12.69 13.48
CA ASN A 11 -51.60 -12.10 13.45
C ASN A 11 -51.62 -10.58 13.30
N TRP A 12 -50.53 -9.88 13.60
CA TRP A 12 -50.43 -8.43 13.49
C TRP A 12 -49.09 -7.94 12.88
N LEU A 13 -48.08 -8.80 12.73
CA LEU A 13 -46.75 -8.49 12.20
C LEU A 13 -46.41 -9.45 11.07
N GLN A 14 -46.27 -8.92 9.87
CA GLN A 14 -45.86 -9.70 8.70
C GLN A 14 -44.42 -9.34 8.32
N THR A 15 -43.51 -10.30 8.30
CA THR A 15 -42.18 -10.15 7.77
C THR A 15 -42.19 -10.33 6.24
N CYS A 16 -41.44 -9.50 5.52
CA CYS A 16 -41.40 -9.59 4.06
C CYS A 16 -39.99 -9.24 3.53
N HIS A 17 -39.70 -9.66 2.32
CA HIS A 17 -38.52 -9.20 1.60
C HIS A 17 -38.75 -7.80 1.02
N LEU A 18 -37.77 -6.90 1.10
CA LEU A 18 -37.87 -5.56 0.54
C LEU A 18 -38.27 -5.56 -0.93
N GLN A 19 -37.72 -6.46 -1.74
CA GLN A 19 -38.07 -6.59 -3.15
C GLN A 19 -39.56 -6.94 -3.34
N GLY A 20 -40.12 -7.86 -2.54
CA GLY A 20 -41.53 -8.23 -2.58
C GLY A 20 -42.42 -7.05 -2.15
N TYR A 21 -42.01 -6.34 -1.10
CA TYR A 21 -42.74 -5.14 -0.66
C TYR A 21 -42.72 -4.04 -1.73
N ALA A 22 -41.56 -3.72 -2.31
CA ALA A 22 -41.46 -2.73 -3.37
C ALA A 22 -42.24 -3.08 -4.65
N ALA A 23 -42.37 -4.39 -4.97
CA ALA A 23 -43.12 -4.83 -6.11
C ALA A 23 -44.65 -4.78 -5.91
N SER A 24 -45.12 -4.79 -4.64
CA SER A 24 -46.53 -4.83 -4.28
C SER A 24 -47.10 -3.48 -3.81
N HIS A 25 -46.23 -2.45 -3.66
CA HIS A 25 -46.67 -1.12 -3.17
C HIS A 25 -46.22 -0.03 -4.13
N GLU A 26 -47.10 0.90 -4.42
CA GLU A 26 -46.78 2.07 -5.21
C GLU A 26 -45.87 3.02 -4.44
N PRO A 27 -44.87 3.68 -5.10
CA PRO A 27 -44.03 4.70 -4.48
C PRO A 27 -44.90 5.86 -3.96
N LEU A 28 -44.67 6.30 -2.73
CA LEU A 28 -45.37 7.44 -2.13
C LEU A 28 -44.99 8.78 -2.76
N GLY A 29 -43.84 8.86 -3.43
CA GLY A 29 -43.34 10.06 -4.09
C GLY A 29 -41.85 9.99 -4.35
N MET A 30 -41.29 11.10 -4.84
CA MET A 30 -39.86 11.28 -5.05
C MET A 30 -39.25 12.07 -3.88
N ALA A 31 -38.09 11.63 -3.40
CA ALA A 31 -37.31 12.35 -2.41
C ALA A 31 -35.98 12.82 -3.01
N TYR A 32 -35.63 14.08 -2.78
CA TYR A 32 -34.29 14.59 -3.06
C TYR A 32 -33.39 14.32 -1.86
N LEU A 33 -32.35 13.54 -2.08
CA LEU A 33 -31.33 13.24 -1.08
C LEU A 33 -30.01 13.91 -1.51
N PRO A 34 -29.50 14.88 -0.74
CA PRO A 34 -28.18 15.45 -1.01
C PRO A 34 -27.08 14.41 -0.77
N THR A 35 -25.90 14.64 -1.34
CA THR A 35 -24.72 13.81 -1.06
C THR A 35 -24.34 13.96 0.41
N LEU A 36 -24.59 12.93 1.19
CA LEU A 36 -24.36 12.87 2.64
C LEU A 36 -23.75 11.54 3.02
N SER A 37 -23.17 11.54 4.21
CA SER A 37 -22.79 10.32 4.95
C SER A 37 -23.31 10.42 6.38
N TYR A 38 -23.27 9.33 7.13
CA TYR A 38 -23.56 9.38 8.56
C TYR A 38 -22.46 10.16 9.33
N GLU A 39 -22.75 10.59 10.55
CA GLU A 39 -21.94 11.54 11.32
C GLU A 39 -20.47 11.13 11.43
N GLU A 40 -20.19 9.88 11.81
CA GLU A 40 -18.83 9.35 11.91
C GLU A 40 -18.07 9.44 10.59
N MET A 41 -18.70 9.07 9.48
CA MET A 41 -18.10 9.14 8.15
C MET A 41 -17.81 10.59 7.74
N MET A 42 -18.68 11.53 8.09
CA MET A 42 -18.47 12.93 7.82
C MET A 42 -17.26 13.51 8.55
N GLU A 43 -17.00 13.02 9.77
CA GLU A 43 -15.85 13.43 10.57
C GLU A 43 -14.56 12.78 10.09
N TRP A 44 -14.52 11.44 10.04
CA TRP A 44 -13.29 10.68 9.79
C TRP A 44 -12.75 10.80 8.37
N SER A 45 -13.58 11.14 7.41
CA SER A 45 -13.16 11.36 6.01
C SER A 45 -12.42 12.69 5.80
N LEU A 46 -12.44 13.60 6.77
CA LEU A 46 -11.74 14.87 6.69
C LEU A 46 -10.22 14.70 6.91
N PRO A 47 -9.38 15.55 6.29
CA PRO A 47 -7.98 15.67 6.66
C PRO A 47 -7.81 15.95 8.15
N THR A 48 -6.74 15.47 8.76
CA THR A 48 -6.51 15.47 10.21
C THR A 48 -6.79 16.82 10.89
N ARG A 49 -6.28 17.92 10.33
CA ARG A 49 -6.54 19.27 10.88
C ARG A 49 -8.01 19.64 10.81
N ALA A 50 -8.63 19.46 9.66
CA ALA A 50 -10.05 19.77 9.47
C ALA A 50 -10.95 18.87 10.34
N GLN A 51 -10.56 17.61 10.55
CA GLN A 51 -11.26 16.70 11.45
C GLN A 51 -11.25 17.22 12.90
N ARG A 52 -10.08 17.67 13.39
CA ARG A 52 -9.97 18.27 14.75
C ARG A 52 -10.83 19.53 14.91
N GLU A 53 -10.83 20.39 13.90
CA GLU A 53 -11.67 21.62 13.88
C GLU A 53 -13.17 21.27 13.84
N TYR A 54 -13.55 20.28 13.04
CA TYR A 54 -14.93 19.77 12.97
C TYR A 54 -15.40 19.16 14.30
N SER A 55 -14.58 18.31 14.93
CA SER A 55 -14.89 17.72 16.24
C SER A 55 -15.08 18.80 17.32
N LYS A 56 -14.26 19.86 17.29
CA LYS A 56 -14.41 20.99 18.20
C LYS A 56 -15.73 21.75 17.96
N LEU A 57 -16.01 22.06 16.72
CA LEU A 57 -17.25 22.76 16.34
C LEU A 57 -18.49 21.95 16.70
N THR A 58 -18.52 20.66 16.40
CA THR A 58 -19.66 19.78 16.72
C THR A 58 -19.90 19.67 18.23
N LYS A 59 -18.82 19.66 19.03
CA LYS A 59 -18.92 19.71 20.48
C LYS A 59 -19.52 21.03 20.96
N GLU A 60 -19.04 22.18 20.47
CA GLU A 60 -19.58 23.51 20.80
C GLU A 60 -21.07 23.62 20.44
N ILE A 61 -21.48 23.02 19.31
CA ILE A 61 -22.89 22.96 18.91
C ILE A 61 -23.70 22.08 19.88
N LYS A 62 -23.21 20.91 20.27
CA LYS A 62 -23.89 20.02 21.23
C LYS A 62 -24.12 20.71 22.58
N ASP A 63 -23.18 21.55 23.00
CA ASP A 63 -23.24 22.31 24.27
C ASP A 63 -24.03 23.64 24.15
N SER A 64 -24.54 24.01 22.96
CA SER A 64 -25.30 25.23 22.73
C SER A 64 -26.76 25.12 23.15
N GLU A 65 -27.45 26.27 23.22
CA GLU A 65 -28.88 26.35 23.59
C GLU A 65 -29.80 25.64 22.56
N PHE A 66 -29.42 25.61 21.28
CA PHE A 66 -30.24 25.05 20.18
C PHE A 66 -29.47 24.03 19.32
N PRO A 67 -28.98 22.93 19.90
CA PRO A 67 -28.06 22.01 19.22
C PRO A 67 -28.65 21.40 17.91
N GLN A 68 -29.93 20.99 17.94
CA GLN A 68 -30.60 20.41 16.77
C GLN A 68 -30.81 21.44 15.63
N SER A 69 -31.00 22.71 15.98
CA SER A 69 -31.18 23.77 15.01
C SER A 69 -29.89 24.14 14.28
N TYR A 70 -28.75 24.05 14.95
CA TYR A 70 -27.44 24.35 14.37
C TYR A 70 -26.80 23.14 13.67
N ALA A 71 -26.91 21.97 14.23
CA ALA A 71 -26.30 20.76 13.67
C ALA A 71 -26.72 20.45 12.23
N LYS A 72 -27.97 20.77 11.86
CA LYS A 72 -28.48 20.56 10.49
C LYS A 72 -27.76 21.37 9.40
N PHE A 73 -27.05 22.42 9.75
CA PHE A 73 -26.28 23.25 8.81
C PHE A 73 -24.80 22.85 8.73
N VAL A 74 -24.33 22.02 9.66
CA VAL A 74 -22.92 21.58 9.70
C VAL A 74 -22.77 20.31 8.90
N ARG A 75 -21.84 20.31 7.98
CA ARG A 75 -21.48 19.17 7.14
C ARG A 75 -19.98 18.95 7.20
N GLY A 76 -19.58 17.69 7.35
CA GLY A 76 -18.21 17.25 7.19
C GLY A 76 -17.94 16.74 5.77
N GLY A 77 -17.03 15.78 5.66
CA GLY A 77 -16.79 15.08 4.42
C GLY A 77 -17.82 13.99 4.14
N PHE A 78 -17.57 13.20 3.11
CA PHE A 78 -18.36 12.02 2.77
C PHE A 78 -17.41 10.90 2.29
N TRP A 79 -17.94 9.70 2.10
CA TRP A 79 -17.14 8.50 1.88
C TRP A 79 -15.99 8.67 0.86
N ARG A 80 -16.22 9.32 -0.27
CA ARG A 80 -15.18 9.55 -1.29
C ARG A 80 -13.97 10.35 -0.80
N ASN A 81 -14.10 11.13 0.26
CA ASN A 81 -12.98 11.87 0.83
C ASN A 81 -11.92 10.94 1.44
N PHE A 82 -12.27 9.70 1.82
CA PHE A 82 -11.26 8.70 2.21
C PHE A 82 -10.29 8.38 1.07
N LEU A 83 -10.75 8.37 -0.17
CA LEU A 83 -9.89 8.12 -1.34
C LEU A 83 -8.87 9.26 -1.55
N ALA A 84 -9.24 10.49 -1.20
CA ALA A 84 -8.31 11.63 -1.23
C ALA A 84 -7.37 11.63 -0.02
N LYS A 85 -7.87 11.26 1.17
CA LYS A 85 -7.08 11.19 2.41
C LYS A 85 -6.04 10.04 2.37
N TYR A 86 -6.39 8.89 1.77
CA TYR A 86 -5.58 7.67 1.74
C TYR A 86 -5.31 7.23 0.29
N PRO A 87 -4.19 7.63 -0.33
CA PRO A 87 -3.84 7.22 -1.69
C PRO A 87 -3.77 5.71 -1.90
N GLU A 88 -3.45 4.92 -0.86
CA GLU A 88 -3.45 3.46 -0.93
C GLU A 88 -4.87 2.90 -1.08
N SER A 89 -5.85 3.50 -0.38
CA SER A 89 -7.25 3.17 -0.55
C SER A 89 -7.75 3.56 -1.94
N ASN A 90 -7.37 4.75 -2.44
CA ASN A 90 -7.70 5.18 -3.80
C ASN A 90 -7.18 4.18 -4.83
N TRP A 91 -5.91 3.81 -4.73
CA TRP A 91 -5.30 2.84 -5.64
C TRP A 91 -6.06 1.52 -5.66
N MET A 92 -6.31 0.92 -4.49
CA MET A 92 -7.04 -0.33 -4.36
C MET A 92 -8.46 -0.25 -4.95
N GLN A 93 -9.17 0.87 -4.69
CA GLN A 93 -10.52 1.10 -5.22
C GLN A 93 -10.52 1.30 -6.75
N LYS A 94 -9.53 2.00 -7.30
CA LYS A 94 -9.41 2.19 -8.74
C LYS A 94 -8.98 0.92 -9.46
N ARG A 95 -8.12 0.11 -8.85
CA ARG A 95 -7.76 -1.21 -9.39
C ARG A 95 -8.97 -2.12 -9.52
N ILE A 96 -9.84 -2.20 -8.51
CA ILE A 96 -11.04 -3.03 -8.63
C ILE A 96 -12.04 -2.47 -9.66
N THR A 97 -12.10 -1.15 -9.81
CA THR A 97 -12.93 -0.52 -10.85
C THR A 97 -12.39 -0.88 -12.25
N ASP A 98 -11.08 -0.74 -12.48
CA ASP A 98 -10.42 -1.13 -13.74
C ASP A 98 -10.69 -2.60 -14.09
N ILE A 99 -10.53 -3.50 -13.12
CA ILE A 99 -10.78 -4.93 -13.32
C ILE A 99 -12.26 -5.20 -13.62
N SER A 100 -13.18 -4.53 -12.94
CA SER A 100 -14.61 -4.65 -13.18
C SER A 100 -14.98 -4.19 -14.60
N ASP A 101 -14.47 -3.04 -15.05
CA ASP A 101 -14.72 -2.52 -16.39
C ASP A 101 -14.16 -3.47 -17.47
N ARG A 102 -12.96 -3.99 -17.28
CA ARG A 102 -12.35 -4.98 -18.18
C ARG A 102 -13.13 -6.29 -18.21
N TYR A 103 -13.60 -6.76 -17.05
CA TYR A 103 -14.43 -7.95 -16.96
C TYR A 103 -15.72 -7.80 -17.77
N HIS A 104 -16.47 -6.73 -17.57
CA HIS A 104 -17.72 -6.49 -18.28
C HIS A 104 -17.50 -6.35 -19.79
N SER A 105 -16.44 -5.67 -20.20
CA SER A 105 -16.06 -5.56 -21.61
C SER A 105 -15.75 -6.93 -22.22
N LEU A 106 -14.95 -7.74 -21.53
CA LEU A 106 -14.56 -9.08 -21.98
C LEU A 106 -15.77 -10.01 -22.15
N VAL A 107 -16.63 -10.06 -21.11
CA VAL A 107 -17.83 -10.91 -21.11
C VAL A 107 -18.79 -10.51 -22.23
N SER A 108 -19.00 -9.20 -22.45
CA SER A 108 -19.86 -8.68 -23.49
C SER A 108 -19.32 -9.01 -24.90
N GLN A 109 -18.03 -8.74 -25.16
CA GLN A 109 -17.40 -8.96 -26.45
C GLN A 109 -17.35 -10.44 -26.85
N MET A 110 -17.00 -11.30 -25.92
CA MET A 110 -16.83 -12.74 -26.17
C MET A 110 -18.11 -13.54 -25.92
N LYS A 111 -19.20 -12.91 -25.48
CA LYS A 111 -20.47 -13.56 -25.09
C LYS A 111 -20.24 -14.76 -24.15
N LEU A 112 -19.30 -14.60 -23.22
CA LEU A 112 -18.88 -15.69 -22.35
C LEU A 112 -19.93 -16.00 -21.29
N VAL A 113 -20.38 -17.25 -21.25
CA VAL A 113 -21.25 -17.78 -20.21
C VAL A 113 -20.66 -19.10 -19.72
N SER A 114 -20.02 -19.11 -18.57
CA SER A 114 -19.48 -20.32 -17.96
C SER A 114 -19.43 -20.21 -16.43
N PRO A 115 -19.32 -21.32 -15.69
CA PRO A 115 -19.11 -21.30 -14.25
C PRO A 115 -17.87 -20.49 -13.85
N ARG A 116 -16.81 -20.53 -14.65
CA ARG A 116 -15.58 -19.78 -14.43
C ARG A 116 -15.79 -18.26 -14.50
N VAL A 117 -16.56 -17.80 -15.48
CA VAL A 117 -16.93 -16.39 -15.62
C VAL A 117 -17.70 -15.90 -14.39
N LYS A 118 -18.64 -16.71 -13.89
CA LYS A 118 -19.36 -16.42 -12.65
C LYS A 118 -18.43 -16.38 -11.42
N SER A 119 -17.43 -17.25 -11.37
CA SER A 119 -16.44 -17.22 -10.28
C SER A 119 -15.60 -15.95 -10.29
N ILE A 120 -15.17 -15.48 -11.48
CA ILE A 120 -14.45 -14.21 -11.62
C ILE A 120 -15.31 -13.05 -11.11
N GLN A 121 -16.58 -12.99 -11.52
CA GLN A 121 -17.53 -11.98 -11.05
C GLN A 121 -17.65 -11.99 -9.51
N ARG A 122 -17.70 -13.17 -8.91
CA ARG A 122 -17.77 -13.32 -7.46
C ARG A 122 -16.51 -12.78 -6.77
N TYR A 123 -15.31 -13.03 -7.31
CA TYR A 123 -14.08 -12.47 -6.78
C TYR A 123 -14.08 -10.93 -6.86
N ILE A 124 -14.56 -10.36 -7.98
CA ILE A 124 -14.72 -8.91 -8.14
C ILE A 124 -15.67 -8.35 -7.06
N TRP A 125 -16.79 -8.99 -6.80
CA TRP A 125 -17.72 -8.56 -5.74
C TRP A 125 -17.11 -8.67 -4.34
N GLN A 126 -16.38 -9.74 -4.07
CA GLN A 126 -15.68 -9.91 -2.79
C GLN A 126 -14.59 -8.84 -2.58
N ALA A 127 -13.91 -8.43 -3.64
CA ALA A 127 -12.92 -7.35 -3.58
C ALA A 127 -13.55 -5.96 -3.37
N GLN A 128 -14.87 -5.82 -3.45
CA GLN A 128 -15.61 -4.58 -3.15
C GLN A 128 -16.06 -4.47 -1.68
N CYS A 129 -15.64 -5.40 -0.80
CA CYS A 129 -15.95 -5.31 0.63
C CYS A 129 -15.37 -4.01 1.21
N ASN A 130 -16.25 -3.14 1.74
CA ASN A 130 -15.89 -1.75 2.04
C ASN A 130 -14.93 -1.57 3.22
N CYS A 131 -14.85 -2.52 4.16
CA CYS A 131 -14.09 -2.36 5.41
C CYS A 131 -12.63 -1.98 5.19
N ALA A 132 -11.99 -2.47 4.13
CA ALA A 132 -10.59 -2.19 3.83
C ALA A 132 -10.34 -0.82 3.17
N TYR A 133 -11.40 -0.10 2.72
CA TYR A 133 -11.27 1.13 1.95
C TYR A 133 -11.39 2.41 2.78
N TRP A 134 -11.78 2.30 4.03
CA TRP A 134 -11.96 3.43 4.92
C TRP A 134 -11.41 3.15 6.32
N HIS A 135 -11.36 4.16 7.15
CA HIS A 135 -10.91 4.06 8.53
C HIS A 135 -11.88 4.77 9.46
N GLY A 136 -12.15 4.13 10.57
CA GLY A 136 -12.96 4.60 11.68
C GLY A 136 -12.57 3.86 12.95
N VAL A 137 -13.48 3.72 13.89
CA VAL A 137 -13.24 3.04 15.19
C VAL A 137 -12.80 1.58 15.02
N PHE A 138 -13.20 0.93 13.93
CA PHE A 138 -12.91 -0.50 13.69
C PHE A 138 -11.58 -0.79 12.97
N GLY A 139 -10.67 0.16 12.90
CA GLY A 139 -9.35 -0.03 12.30
C GLY A 139 -9.33 0.00 10.76
N GLY A 140 -10.23 -0.71 10.09
CA GLY A 140 -10.44 -0.65 8.65
C GLY A 140 -9.17 -0.78 7.81
N LEU A 141 -8.84 0.27 7.04
CA LEU A 141 -7.68 0.34 6.15
C LEU A 141 -6.34 0.04 6.87
N TYR A 142 -6.22 0.35 8.16
CA TYR A 142 -5.00 0.12 8.93
C TYR A 142 -4.76 -1.37 9.24
N LEU A 143 -5.78 -2.23 9.08
CA LEU A 143 -5.67 -3.66 9.32
C LEU A 143 -5.15 -4.38 8.06
N PRO A 144 -3.90 -4.89 8.06
CA PRO A 144 -3.29 -5.47 6.86
C PRO A 144 -4.08 -6.65 6.29
N HIS A 145 -4.62 -7.52 7.14
CA HIS A 145 -5.38 -8.70 6.73
C HIS A 145 -6.66 -8.37 5.94
N LEU A 146 -7.29 -7.20 6.18
CA LEU A 146 -8.44 -6.77 5.39
C LEU A 146 -8.01 -6.35 3.97
N ARG A 147 -6.90 -5.62 3.86
CA ARG A 147 -6.33 -5.25 2.55
C ARG A 147 -5.82 -6.47 1.80
N GLU A 148 -5.16 -7.41 2.49
CA GLU A 148 -4.70 -8.67 1.90
C GLU A 148 -5.85 -9.45 1.26
N ALA A 149 -6.97 -9.58 1.97
CA ALA A 149 -8.14 -10.27 1.45
C ALA A 149 -8.68 -9.61 0.16
N ILE A 150 -8.68 -8.27 0.09
CA ILE A 150 -9.05 -7.54 -1.13
C ILE A 150 -8.06 -7.83 -2.26
N TRP A 151 -6.75 -7.69 -1.98
CA TRP A 151 -5.70 -7.91 -2.98
C TRP A 151 -5.70 -9.34 -3.53
N GLU A 152 -5.85 -10.34 -2.67
CA GLU A 152 -5.96 -11.73 -3.10
C GLU A 152 -7.10 -11.94 -4.12
N ARG A 153 -8.29 -11.37 -3.85
CA ARG A 153 -9.45 -11.46 -4.74
C ARG A 153 -9.26 -10.69 -6.04
N LEU A 154 -8.65 -9.52 -5.95
CA LEU A 154 -8.35 -8.66 -7.09
C LEU A 154 -7.34 -9.35 -8.02
N ILE A 155 -6.21 -9.80 -7.52
CA ILE A 155 -5.17 -10.49 -8.29
C ILE A 155 -5.71 -11.81 -8.86
N THR A 156 -6.50 -12.55 -8.09
CA THR A 156 -7.12 -13.80 -8.56
C THR A 156 -8.08 -13.53 -9.71
N SER A 157 -8.94 -12.50 -9.62
CA SER A 157 -9.87 -12.16 -10.68
C SER A 157 -9.15 -11.76 -11.97
N GLU A 158 -8.09 -10.95 -11.88
CA GLU A 158 -7.28 -10.54 -13.02
C GLU A 158 -6.56 -11.73 -13.66
N LYS A 159 -5.88 -12.55 -12.88
CA LYS A 159 -5.23 -13.80 -13.33
C LYS A 159 -6.21 -14.75 -14.04
N GLU A 160 -7.41 -14.91 -13.51
CA GLU A 160 -8.42 -15.76 -14.13
C GLU A 160 -8.94 -15.16 -15.46
N MET A 161 -9.12 -13.83 -15.55
CA MET A 161 -9.47 -13.16 -16.81
C MET A 161 -8.35 -13.32 -17.86
N GLU A 162 -7.10 -13.10 -17.47
CA GLU A 162 -5.95 -13.28 -18.36
C GLU A 162 -5.92 -14.69 -18.98
N THR A 163 -6.21 -15.72 -18.19
CA THR A 163 -6.21 -17.10 -18.68
C THR A 163 -7.40 -17.45 -19.58
N LEU A 164 -8.46 -16.62 -19.62
CA LEU A 164 -9.53 -16.76 -20.63
C LEU A 164 -9.10 -16.23 -22.01
N VAL A 165 -8.19 -15.27 -22.03
CA VAL A 165 -7.78 -14.58 -23.26
C VAL A 165 -6.46 -15.11 -23.82
N TYR A 166 -5.51 -15.44 -22.96
CA TYR A 166 -4.15 -15.80 -23.36
C TYR A 166 -3.71 -17.15 -22.79
N PRO A 167 -3.03 -17.99 -23.58
CA PRO A 167 -2.24 -19.10 -23.03
C PRO A 167 -1.18 -18.54 -22.08
N ARG A 168 -1.03 -19.11 -20.87
CA ARG A 168 -0.06 -18.66 -19.85
C ARG A 168 1.36 -18.50 -20.40
N SER A 169 1.77 -19.38 -21.31
CA SER A 169 3.09 -19.37 -21.93
C SER A 169 3.36 -18.20 -22.89
N LYS A 170 2.34 -17.36 -23.16
CA LYS A 170 2.44 -16.23 -24.10
C LYS A 170 2.07 -14.89 -23.48
N LEU A 171 1.69 -14.89 -22.20
CA LEU A 171 1.31 -13.65 -21.52
C LEU A 171 2.55 -12.80 -21.25
N LEU A 172 2.63 -11.67 -21.93
CA LEU A 172 3.62 -10.62 -21.71
C LEU A 172 3.04 -9.31 -22.24
N PHE A 173 3.03 -8.28 -21.41
CA PHE A 173 2.54 -6.97 -21.83
C PHE A 173 3.27 -5.82 -21.14
N THR A 174 3.24 -4.66 -21.82
CA THR A 174 3.49 -3.34 -21.23
C THR A 174 2.38 -2.42 -21.75
N GLN A 175 1.73 -1.68 -20.87
CA GLN A 175 0.60 -0.81 -21.17
C GLN A 175 0.73 0.49 -20.40
N HIS A 176 0.24 1.58 -20.99
CA HIS A 176 0.08 2.87 -20.32
C HIS A 176 -1.41 3.11 -20.11
N ARG A 177 -1.81 3.29 -18.87
CA ARG A 177 -3.21 3.49 -18.49
C ARG A 177 -3.32 4.43 -17.30
N ASP A 178 -4.29 5.32 -17.33
CA ASP A 178 -4.71 6.11 -16.18
C ASP A 178 -5.62 5.25 -15.31
N ILE A 179 -5.05 4.55 -14.34
CA ILE A 179 -5.75 3.60 -13.48
C ILE A 179 -6.41 4.31 -12.31
N ASP A 180 -5.70 5.23 -11.68
CA ASP A 180 -6.21 5.94 -10.49
C ASP A 180 -7.05 7.17 -10.86
N ARG A 181 -7.19 7.44 -12.16
CA ARG A 181 -8.04 8.48 -12.76
C ARG A 181 -7.65 9.89 -12.31
N ASP A 182 -6.34 10.13 -12.29
CA ASP A 182 -5.74 11.42 -11.98
C ASP A 182 -5.22 12.18 -13.22
N GLU A 183 -5.53 11.67 -14.43
CA GLU A 183 -5.13 12.17 -15.75
C GLU A 183 -3.65 11.92 -16.09
N PHE A 184 -2.89 11.21 -15.24
CA PHE A 184 -1.53 10.76 -15.53
C PHE A 184 -1.50 9.25 -15.76
N LEU A 185 -0.65 8.82 -16.70
CA LEU A 185 -0.61 7.42 -17.06
C LEU A 185 0.34 6.64 -16.14
N GLU A 186 -0.15 5.57 -15.54
CA GLU A 186 0.66 4.53 -14.96
C GLU A 186 1.20 3.63 -16.07
N VAL A 187 2.37 3.04 -15.81
CA VAL A 187 2.93 1.97 -16.65
C VAL A 187 2.65 0.62 -15.99
N CYS A 188 1.97 -0.25 -16.71
CA CYS A 188 1.66 -1.60 -16.28
C CYS A 188 2.47 -2.59 -17.09
N MET A 189 3.19 -3.49 -16.43
CA MET A 189 3.98 -4.54 -17.05
C MET A 189 3.65 -5.87 -16.39
N GLY A 190 3.49 -6.95 -17.16
CA GLY A 190 3.17 -8.23 -16.58
C GLY A 190 3.47 -9.43 -17.43
N ASN A 191 3.60 -10.60 -16.78
CA ASN A 191 3.66 -11.93 -17.37
C ASN A 191 2.73 -12.87 -16.59
N SER A 192 2.86 -14.20 -16.75
CA SER A 192 2.04 -15.19 -16.04
C SER A 192 2.32 -15.27 -14.53
N ILE A 193 3.39 -14.63 -14.04
CA ILE A 193 3.86 -14.71 -12.65
C ILE A 193 3.68 -13.37 -11.93
N TYR A 194 4.00 -12.26 -12.59
CA TYR A 194 3.99 -10.93 -11.99
C TYR A 194 3.05 -9.97 -12.72
N ASN A 195 2.45 -9.04 -11.98
CA ASN A 195 2.03 -7.73 -12.45
C ASN A 195 2.78 -6.67 -11.67
N ILE A 196 3.26 -5.64 -12.40
CA ILE A 196 4.03 -4.53 -11.84
C ILE A 196 3.42 -3.23 -12.35
N PHE A 197 3.11 -2.32 -11.45
CA PHE A 197 2.56 -1.01 -11.79
C PHE A 197 3.50 0.08 -11.29
N PHE A 198 3.80 1.01 -12.18
CA PHE A 198 4.71 2.12 -11.91
C PHE A 198 3.96 3.44 -11.90
N SER A 199 4.34 4.34 -11.00
CA SER A 199 3.97 5.76 -11.04
C SER A 199 5.13 6.60 -11.57
N PRO A 200 5.16 6.91 -12.86
CA PRO A 200 6.20 7.80 -13.40
C PRO A 200 6.19 9.17 -12.73
N ARG A 201 5.01 9.67 -12.37
CA ARG A 201 4.81 10.97 -11.73
C ARG A 201 5.44 11.06 -10.33
N ASN A 202 5.46 9.94 -9.59
CA ASN A 202 5.89 9.90 -8.20
C ASN A 202 7.18 9.08 -8.05
N GLY A 203 8.33 9.65 -8.40
CA GLY A 203 9.63 9.03 -8.26
C GLY A 203 9.91 7.89 -9.24
N GLY A 204 9.08 7.69 -10.28
CA GLY A 204 9.17 6.50 -11.13
C GLY A 204 9.17 5.21 -10.32
N SER A 205 8.35 5.16 -9.29
CA SER A 205 8.32 4.12 -8.27
C SER A 205 7.35 2.98 -8.63
N VAL A 206 7.52 1.83 -8.00
CA VAL A 206 6.58 0.70 -8.05
C VAL A 206 5.49 0.92 -7.02
N ILE A 207 4.24 1.06 -7.49
CA ILE A 207 3.04 1.24 -6.65
C ILE A 207 2.45 -0.10 -6.24
N GLU A 208 2.51 -1.09 -7.16
CA GLU A 208 1.92 -2.41 -6.97
C GLU A 208 2.87 -3.46 -7.55
N LEU A 209 3.12 -4.51 -6.79
CA LEU A 209 3.94 -5.65 -7.16
C LEU A 209 3.21 -6.94 -6.79
N ASP A 210 2.52 -7.51 -7.77
CA ASP A 210 1.75 -8.72 -7.57
C ASP A 210 2.55 -9.98 -7.89
N TYR A 211 2.54 -10.92 -6.99
CA TYR A 211 2.94 -12.30 -7.23
C TYR A 211 1.68 -13.15 -7.44
N LYS A 212 1.31 -13.33 -8.71
CA LYS A 212 0.05 -13.99 -9.13
C LYS A 212 -0.12 -15.43 -8.64
N PRO A 213 0.93 -16.28 -8.53
CA PRO A 213 0.75 -17.66 -8.07
C PRO A 213 0.04 -17.76 -6.72
N SER A 214 0.34 -16.86 -5.79
CA SER A 214 -0.22 -16.87 -4.43
C SER A 214 -1.19 -15.72 -4.15
N GLY A 215 -1.46 -14.83 -5.13
CA GLY A 215 -2.37 -13.70 -4.96
C GLY A 215 -1.85 -12.64 -3.97
N VAL A 216 -0.54 -12.46 -3.88
CA VAL A 216 0.11 -11.54 -2.93
C VAL A 216 0.51 -10.25 -3.64
N ASN A 217 0.09 -9.10 -3.11
CA ASN A 217 0.65 -7.80 -3.47
C ASN A 217 1.74 -7.40 -2.46
N TYR A 218 3.00 -7.46 -2.87
CA TYR A 218 4.13 -7.06 -2.01
C TYR A 218 4.22 -5.56 -1.76
N SER A 219 3.54 -4.72 -2.55
CA SER A 219 3.47 -3.26 -2.32
C SER A 219 2.29 -2.84 -1.42
N ASN A 220 1.60 -3.79 -0.77
CA ASN A 220 0.49 -3.52 0.14
C ASN A 220 0.95 -2.89 1.48
N VAL A 221 1.75 -1.85 1.40
CA VAL A 221 2.28 -1.10 2.56
C VAL A 221 1.51 0.19 2.73
N LEU A 222 1.10 0.49 3.96
CA LEU A 222 0.42 1.75 4.28
C LEU A 222 1.45 2.77 4.78
N THR A 223 1.43 3.96 4.19
CA THR A 223 2.24 5.12 4.61
C THR A 223 1.79 5.59 6.00
N ARG A 224 2.74 5.95 6.86
CA ARG A 224 2.47 6.41 8.23
C ARG A 224 1.99 7.86 8.20
N ARG A 225 0.77 8.09 8.68
CA ARG A 225 0.13 9.42 8.68
C ARG A 225 -0.29 9.83 10.08
N GLU A 226 -0.35 11.13 10.28
CA GLU A 226 -0.96 11.70 11.48
C GLU A 226 -2.48 11.56 11.40
N GLU A 227 -3.09 11.01 12.45
CA GLU A 227 -4.53 10.93 12.61
C GLU A 227 -5.02 11.84 13.75
N ALA A 228 -6.27 12.27 13.67
CA ALA A 228 -6.82 13.21 14.64
C ALA A 228 -6.82 12.66 16.08
N TYR A 229 -6.95 11.35 16.22
CA TYR A 229 -6.97 10.66 17.52
C TYR A 229 -5.60 10.44 18.15
N HIS A 230 -4.49 10.68 17.46
CA HIS A 230 -3.14 10.47 18.00
C HIS A 230 -2.87 11.32 19.25
N ASN A 231 -3.51 12.47 19.39
CA ASN A 231 -3.42 13.32 20.57
C ASN A 231 -4.19 12.78 21.79
N ARG A 232 -5.03 11.73 21.60
CA ARG A 232 -5.81 11.08 22.67
C ARG A 232 -5.15 9.81 23.19
N ILE A 233 -4.03 9.37 22.62
CA ILE A 233 -3.33 8.17 23.05
C ILE A 233 -2.83 8.39 24.49
N PRO A 234 -3.22 7.53 25.46
CA PRO A 234 -2.78 7.64 26.84
C PRO A 234 -1.30 7.31 27.00
N ASP A 235 -0.63 7.88 27.99
CA ASP A 235 0.78 7.60 28.30
C ASP A 235 0.98 6.21 28.92
N SER A 236 -0.05 5.68 29.56
CA SER A 236 -0.04 4.35 30.20
C SER A 236 -1.27 3.56 29.77
N PRO A 237 -1.18 2.23 29.70
CA PRO A 237 -2.34 1.38 29.47
C PRO A 237 -3.23 1.39 30.73
N GLU A 238 -4.08 2.38 30.84
CA GLU A 238 -5.09 2.39 31.88
C GLU A 238 -6.23 1.45 31.50
N LYS A 239 -6.51 0.47 32.35
CA LYS A 239 -7.78 -0.24 32.32
C LYS A 239 -8.84 0.76 32.76
N SER A 240 -9.56 1.36 31.81
CA SER A 240 -10.76 2.12 32.18
C SER A 240 -11.67 1.18 32.96
N ALA A 241 -12.01 1.57 34.19
CA ALA A 241 -13.06 0.88 34.95
C ALA A 241 -14.31 0.94 34.06
N GLN A 242 -14.82 -0.22 33.65
CA GLN A 242 -16.02 -0.33 32.83
C GLN A 242 -17.18 0.39 33.56
N SER A 243 -17.42 1.63 33.14
CA SER A 243 -18.72 2.25 33.44
C SER A 243 -19.68 1.76 32.35
N ALA A 244 -20.73 1.07 32.78
CA ALA A 244 -21.69 0.33 31.97
C ALA A 244 -22.51 1.19 30.97
N ALA A 245 -22.09 2.39 30.63
CA ALA A 245 -22.83 3.37 29.81
C ALA A 245 -21.97 4.15 28.78
N GLN A 246 -20.69 3.83 28.60
CA GLN A 246 -19.88 4.52 27.61
C GLN A 246 -19.99 3.84 26.24
N SER A 247 -20.16 4.67 25.20
CA SER A 247 -20.09 4.23 23.81
C SER A 247 -18.68 3.72 23.49
N ILE A 248 -18.55 2.69 22.64
CA ILE A 248 -17.26 2.20 22.09
C ILE A 248 -16.43 3.33 21.44
N HIS A 249 -17.05 4.45 21.07
CA HIS A 249 -16.40 5.64 20.53
C HIS A 249 -15.68 6.50 21.61
N GLU A 250 -15.93 6.26 22.89
CA GLU A 250 -15.38 7.02 24.01
C GLU A 250 -14.32 6.26 24.79
N GLU A 251 -14.15 4.96 24.56
CA GLU A 251 -13.11 4.16 25.21
C GLU A 251 -11.71 4.53 24.69
N GLN A 252 -10.90 5.10 25.58
CA GLN A 252 -9.51 5.47 25.33
C GLN A 252 -8.54 4.47 25.95
N THR A 253 -8.67 3.21 25.56
CA THR A 253 -7.75 2.16 26.04
C THR A 253 -6.57 2.00 25.09
N SER A 254 -5.41 1.63 25.63
CA SER A 254 -4.23 1.29 24.84
C SER A 254 -3.88 -0.17 25.09
N LYS A 255 -3.62 -0.94 24.02
CA LYS A 255 -3.23 -2.34 24.14
C LYS A 255 -1.80 -2.52 24.64
N GLU A 256 -0.95 -1.51 24.45
CA GLU A 256 0.46 -1.52 24.85
C GLU A 256 0.89 -0.14 25.35
N ALA A 257 1.94 -0.12 26.19
CA ALA A 257 2.57 1.13 26.63
C ALA A 257 3.48 1.72 25.56
N GLY A 258 3.74 3.03 25.62
CA GLY A 258 4.74 3.68 24.78
C GLY A 258 4.34 3.86 23.30
N LEU A 259 3.07 3.76 22.95
CA LEU A 259 2.60 3.94 21.55
C LEU A 259 3.00 5.29 20.95
N LYS A 260 3.16 6.32 21.78
CA LYS A 260 3.58 7.66 21.33
C LYS A 260 4.98 7.66 20.70
N ASP A 261 5.87 6.76 21.11
CA ASP A 261 7.23 6.66 20.56
C ASP A 261 7.24 6.12 19.12
N TYR A 262 6.15 5.48 18.72
CA TYR A 262 5.94 4.93 17.38
C TYR A 262 5.15 5.87 16.46
N LEU A 263 4.80 7.08 16.90
CA LEU A 263 4.16 8.10 16.09
C LEU A 263 5.20 8.75 15.16
N ASN A 264 5.57 8.04 14.12
CA ASN A 264 6.40 8.54 13.04
C ASN A 264 5.55 8.79 11.80
N PHE A 265 5.75 9.91 11.11
CA PHE A 265 4.97 10.30 9.95
C PHE A 265 5.87 10.44 8.73
N ASP A 266 5.41 9.85 7.61
CA ASP A 266 6.14 9.87 6.36
C ASP A 266 5.73 11.11 5.56
N TRP A 267 6.71 11.82 4.99
CA TRP A 267 6.47 12.96 4.10
C TRP A 267 6.31 12.53 2.63
N TYR A 268 6.54 11.23 2.32
CA TYR A 268 6.35 10.61 1.02
C TYR A 268 5.58 9.30 1.16
N ARG A 269 4.98 8.84 0.06
CA ARG A 269 4.27 7.57 0.01
C ARG A 269 5.26 6.41 0.01
N ARG A 270 5.04 5.39 0.87
CA ARG A 270 5.86 4.19 0.98
C ARG A 270 5.63 3.24 -0.20
N MET A 271 6.22 3.57 -1.35
CA MET A 271 6.29 2.75 -2.54
C MET A 271 7.65 2.08 -2.65
N SER A 272 7.90 1.26 -3.68
CA SER A 272 9.21 0.64 -3.88
C SER A 272 9.97 1.27 -5.05
N LEU A 273 11.30 1.09 -5.10
CA LEU A 273 12.23 1.75 -6.02
C LEU A 273 12.22 3.28 -5.89
N LEU A 274 12.20 3.78 -4.66
CA LEU A 274 12.40 5.20 -4.38
C LEU A 274 13.89 5.50 -4.31
N ASP A 275 14.30 6.58 -4.97
CA ASP A 275 15.69 6.98 -5.13
C ASP A 275 16.03 8.09 -4.14
N HIS A 276 16.90 7.79 -3.19
CA HIS A 276 17.35 8.71 -2.14
C HIS A 276 18.79 9.18 -2.39
N PHE A 277 19.04 10.42 -2.04
CA PHE A 277 20.40 10.95 -1.86
C PHE A 277 20.52 11.45 -0.42
N LEU A 278 21.18 10.65 0.41
CA LEU A 278 21.21 10.87 1.85
C LEU A 278 22.28 11.90 2.25
N HIS A 279 21.98 12.67 3.29
CA HIS A 279 23.00 13.49 3.94
C HIS A 279 24.07 12.57 4.58
N PRO A 280 25.37 12.93 4.54
CA PRO A 280 26.46 12.09 5.07
C PRO A 280 26.29 11.65 6.53
N ASP A 281 25.60 12.43 7.35
CA ASP A 281 25.36 12.16 8.78
C ASP A 281 24.03 11.44 9.05
N THR A 282 23.30 11.03 8.02
CA THR A 282 22.03 10.32 8.20
C THR A 282 22.25 8.99 8.90
N THR A 283 21.47 8.74 9.95
CA THR A 283 21.49 7.46 10.67
C THR A 283 20.24 6.64 10.31
N ILE A 284 20.32 5.33 10.53
CA ILE A 284 19.18 4.43 10.32
C ILE A 284 17.96 4.85 11.15
N GLU A 285 18.17 5.32 12.39
CA GLU A 285 17.08 5.79 13.25
C GLU A 285 16.39 7.04 12.69
N GLN A 286 17.17 8.01 12.18
CA GLN A 286 16.61 9.20 11.54
C GLN A 286 15.81 8.82 10.28
N PHE A 287 16.32 7.86 9.49
CA PHE A 287 15.63 7.36 8.30
C PHE A 287 14.35 6.60 8.66
N TRP A 288 14.42 5.69 9.65
CA TRP A 288 13.25 5.00 10.19
C TRP A 288 12.17 5.95 10.67
N ARG A 289 12.55 7.01 11.41
CA ARG A 289 11.62 8.03 11.90
C ARG A 289 11.16 9.01 10.83
N CYS A 290 11.67 8.89 9.59
CA CYS A 290 11.45 9.85 8.51
C CYS A 290 11.84 11.30 8.88
N LYS A 291 12.89 11.46 9.70
CA LYS A 291 13.46 12.72 10.22
C LYS A 291 14.92 12.87 9.80
N TYR A 292 15.19 12.69 8.53
CA TYR A 292 16.52 12.78 7.92
C TYR A 292 16.56 13.89 6.86
N GLY A 293 17.78 14.28 6.46
CA GLY A 293 18.00 15.25 5.40
C GLY A 293 18.05 14.55 4.03
N GLU A 294 16.98 14.64 3.23
CA GLU A 294 17.02 14.28 1.82
C GLU A 294 17.76 15.35 1.04
N GLN A 295 18.79 14.96 0.31
CA GLN A 295 19.61 15.88 -0.48
C GLN A 295 19.18 15.93 -1.95
N GLY A 296 18.43 14.91 -2.41
CA GLY A 296 17.96 14.79 -3.78
C GLY A 296 16.52 15.24 -3.99
N ASP A 297 16.17 15.58 -5.22
CA ASP A 297 14.82 15.89 -5.64
C ASP A 297 14.19 14.77 -6.48
N PHE A 298 14.33 13.51 -6.06
CA PHE A 298 13.95 12.35 -6.86
C PHE A 298 12.66 11.66 -6.39
N ILE A 299 12.39 11.59 -5.10
CA ILE A 299 11.34 10.75 -4.49
C ILE A 299 9.93 11.06 -5.02
N ASN A 300 9.49 12.31 -4.94
CA ASN A 300 8.13 12.75 -5.32
C ASN A 300 8.12 13.52 -6.64
N GLN A 301 9.10 13.28 -7.51
CA GLN A 301 9.24 14.02 -8.75
C GLN A 301 9.02 13.12 -9.96
N PRO A 302 8.57 13.66 -11.10
CA PRO A 302 8.29 12.87 -12.27
C PRO A 302 9.56 12.35 -12.95
N TYR A 303 9.46 11.11 -13.44
CA TYR A 303 10.43 10.47 -14.31
C TYR A 303 9.84 10.36 -15.72
N GLU A 304 10.66 10.59 -16.72
CA GLU A 304 10.31 10.31 -18.11
C GLU A 304 10.34 8.81 -18.37
N VAL A 305 9.39 8.32 -19.15
CA VAL A 305 9.22 6.90 -19.44
C VAL A 305 9.60 6.61 -20.87
N LYS A 306 10.36 5.53 -21.06
CA LYS A 306 10.59 4.91 -22.35
C LYS A 306 10.43 3.40 -22.20
N ASP A 307 9.43 2.83 -22.82
CA ASP A 307 9.22 1.40 -22.82
C ASP A 307 9.62 0.76 -24.15
N THR A 308 9.99 -0.50 -24.09
CA THR A 308 10.34 -1.29 -25.26
C THR A 308 9.76 -2.69 -25.14
N LEU A 309 9.21 -3.19 -26.24
CA LEU A 309 8.77 -4.57 -26.40
C LEU A 309 9.74 -5.31 -27.33
N GLY A 310 10.08 -6.54 -26.96
CA GLY A 310 10.95 -7.39 -27.74
C GLY A 310 10.75 -8.85 -27.34
N LYS A 311 11.84 -9.55 -27.01
CA LYS A 311 11.75 -10.88 -26.37
C LYS A 311 11.26 -10.82 -24.91
N GLY A 312 11.20 -9.62 -24.31
CA GLY A 312 10.71 -9.29 -22.98
C GLY A 312 10.03 -7.93 -22.95
N ALA A 313 9.24 -7.65 -21.91
CA ALA A 313 8.76 -6.31 -21.60
C ALA A 313 9.84 -5.57 -20.80
N LYS A 314 10.10 -4.32 -21.18
CA LYS A 314 11.14 -3.48 -20.59
C LYS A 314 10.65 -2.04 -20.48
N VAL A 315 10.80 -1.47 -19.30
CA VAL A 315 10.49 -0.08 -19.00
C VAL A 315 11.75 0.62 -18.52
N VAL A 316 12.05 1.77 -19.09
CA VAL A 316 13.15 2.64 -18.68
C VAL A 316 12.55 3.94 -18.15
N LEU A 317 12.92 4.29 -16.94
CA LEU A 317 12.51 5.50 -16.23
C LEU A 317 13.77 6.34 -16.00
N HIS A 318 13.76 7.60 -16.41
CA HIS A 318 14.92 8.47 -16.22
C HIS A 318 14.51 9.87 -15.76
N ARG A 319 15.34 10.45 -14.92
CA ARG A 319 15.22 11.81 -14.42
C ARG A 319 16.60 12.45 -14.33
N THR A 320 16.70 13.68 -14.79
CA THR A 320 17.78 14.57 -14.41
C THR A 320 17.27 15.48 -13.31
N GLY A 321 17.79 15.30 -12.12
CA GLY A 321 17.42 16.01 -10.91
C GLY A 321 18.63 16.72 -10.30
N SER A 322 18.43 17.25 -9.10
CA SER A 322 19.43 18.02 -8.35
C SER A 322 19.70 17.37 -7.00
N VAL A 323 20.98 17.40 -6.59
CA VAL A 323 21.45 16.91 -5.28
C VAL A 323 22.23 18.02 -4.59
N TRP A 324 21.86 18.32 -3.34
CA TRP A 324 22.63 19.22 -2.49
C TRP A 324 23.87 18.52 -1.96
N ILE A 325 25.04 19.06 -2.26
CA ILE A 325 26.33 18.57 -1.74
C ILE A 325 27.02 19.73 -1.03
N LYS A 326 27.04 19.69 0.30
CA LYS A 326 27.41 20.84 1.14
C LYS A 326 26.53 22.05 0.76
N ASP A 327 27.14 23.12 0.27
CA ASP A 327 26.46 24.36 -0.11
C ASP A 327 26.24 24.49 -1.64
N LYS A 328 26.36 23.39 -2.40
CA LYS A 328 26.24 23.41 -3.86
C LYS A 328 25.16 22.46 -4.33
N LEU A 329 24.39 22.93 -5.30
CA LEU A 329 23.43 22.12 -6.05
C LEU A 329 24.14 21.53 -7.27
N VAL A 330 24.12 20.21 -7.38
CA VAL A 330 24.75 19.45 -8.46
C VAL A 330 23.70 18.69 -9.22
N SER A 331 23.77 18.71 -10.54
CA SER A 331 22.85 17.97 -11.38
C SER A 331 23.29 16.51 -11.54
N VAL A 332 22.37 15.59 -11.29
CA VAL A 332 22.58 14.14 -11.38
C VAL A 332 21.47 13.53 -12.21
N LYS A 333 21.86 12.64 -13.12
CA LYS A 333 20.91 11.83 -13.89
C LYS A 333 20.81 10.43 -13.30
N VAL A 334 19.60 10.03 -12.94
CA VAL A 334 19.26 8.66 -12.55
C VAL A 334 18.45 8.03 -13.68
N SER A 335 18.88 6.85 -14.13
CA SER A 335 18.12 6.00 -15.05
C SER A 335 17.94 4.65 -14.40
N LYS A 336 16.68 4.21 -14.27
CA LYS A 336 16.35 2.89 -13.78
C LYS A 336 15.53 2.14 -14.83
N GLN A 337 15.85 0.87 -14.99
CA GLN A 337 15.22 0.00 -15.95
C GLN A 337 14.70 -1.24 -15.25
N LEU A 338 13.48 -1.62 -15.60
CA LEU A 338 12.91 -2.87 -15.19
C LEU A 338 12.57 -3.72 -16.41
N GLY A 339 12.76 -5.03 -16.28
CA GLY A 339 12.52 -5.98 -17.35
C GLY A 339 11.97 -7.30 -16.83
N ILE A 340 11.04 -7.90 -17.58
CA ILE A 340 10.58 -9.26 -17.38
C ILE A 340 10.48 -10.00 -18.71
N GLY A 341 10.81 -11.29 -18.72
CA GLY A 341 10.57 -12.17 -19.85
C GLY A 341 9.23 -12.91 -19.75
N VAL A 342 8.81 -13.55 -20.84
CA VAL A 342 7.54 -14.31 -20.89
C VAL A 342 7.47 -15.39 -19.81
N ALA A 343 8.56 -16.12 -19.58
CA ALA A 343 8.64 -17.19 -18.59
C ALA A 343 9.58 -16.83 -17.41
N SER A 344 9.91 -15.55 -17.26
CA SER A 344 10.81 -15.11 -16.17
C SER A 344 10.16 -15.31 -14.82
N THR A 345 10.89 -15.93 -13.91
CA THR A 345 10.54 -16.06 -12.49
C THR A 345 11.14 -14.97 -11.63
N GLY A 346 11.86 -14.02 -12.23
CA GLY A 346 12.43 -12.84 -11.58
C GLY A 346 12.22 -11.59 -12.42
N ILE A 347 12.41 -10.46 -11.76
CA ILE A 347 12.32 -9.10 -12.31
C ILE A 347 13.74 -8.56 -12.34
N ASP A 348 14.23 -8.23 -13.54
CA ASP A 348 15.55 -7.61 -13.72
C ASP A 348 15.42 -6.10 -13.53
N ILE A 349 16.24 -5.53 -12.66
CA ILE A 349 16.29 -4.11 -12.34
C ILE A 349 17.72 -3.65 -12.59
N SER A 350 17.91 -2.51 -13.25
CA SER A 350 19.22 -1.89 -13.37
C SER A 350 19.15 -0.40 -13.12
N TYR A 351 20.18 0.11 -12.50
CA TYR A 351 20.41 1.53 -12.26
C TYR A 351 21.65 2.01 -13.00
N ILE A 352 21.54 3.21 -13.56
CA ILE A 352 22.69 3.98 -14.08
C ILE A 352 22.59 5.37 -13.46
N ILE A 353 23.65 5.79 -12.76
CA ILE A 353 23.75 7.12 -12.18
C ILE A 353 24.96 7.82 -12.78
N THR A 354 24.73 9.03 -13.31
CA THR A 354 25.78 9.85 -13.91
C THR A 354 25.68 11.28 -13.41
N PRO A 355 26.81 11.97 -13.15
CA PRO A 355 26.78 13.41 -12.98
C PRO A 355 26.35 14.04 -14.31
N ALA A 356 25.49 15.03 -14.26
CA ALA A 356 25.14 15.84 -15.43
C ALA A 356 26.09 17.04 -15.61
N ASP A 357 26.82 17.40 -14.54
CA ASP A 357 27.83 18.47 -14.52
C ASP A 357 29.26 17.91 -14.63
N VAL A 358 30.22 18.76 -15.01
CA VAL A 358 31.61 18.39 -15.33
C VAL A 358 32.51 18.29 -14.07
N LYS A 359 31.99 17.86 -12.93
CA LYS A 359 32.77 17.82 -11.65
C LYS A 359 32.63 16.47 -10.97
N ASP A 360 33.71 16.09 -10.28
CA ASP A 360 33.69 14.95 -9.37
C ASP A 360 32.78 15.25 -8.18
N VAL A 361 31.88 14.30 -7.85
CA VAL A 361 30.93 14.45 -6.74
C VAL A 361 30.81 13.17 -5.94
N GLU A 362 30.87 13.32 -4.63
CA GLU A 362 30.56 12.24 -3.69
C GLU A 362 29.09 12.32 -3.30
N VAL A 363 28.35 11.25 -3.51
CA VAL A 363 26.95 11.13 -3.13
C VAL A 363 26.70 9.83 -2.36
N TRP A 364 25.72 9.84 -1.48
CA TRP A 364 25.25 8.64 -0.81
C TRP A 364 23.89 8.29 -1.38
N PHE A 365 23.90 7.37 -2.34
CA PHE A 365 22.69 6.91 -3.04
C PHE A 365 22.04 5.75 -2.28
N GLY A 366 20.70 5.77 -2.20
CA GLY A 366 19.87 4.70 -1.64
C GLY A 366 18.71 4.36 -2.55
N CYS A 367 18.45 3.04 -2.71
CA CYS A 367 17.29 2.51 -3.37
C CYS A 367 16.38 1.86 -2.32
N GLU A 368 15.19 2.42 -2.11
CA GLU A 368 14.24 1.98 -1.10
C GLU A 368 13.20 1.02 -1.68
N PHE A 369 13.01 -0.11 -1.00
CA PHE A 369 11.89 -1.03 -1.19
C PHE A 369 11.03 -1.05 0.07
N ASN A 370 9.73 -0.90 -0.10
CA ASN A 370 8.75 -1.08 0.97
C ASN A 370 7.90 -2.29 0.63
N LEU A 371 8.05 -3.37 1.40
CA LEU A 371 7.51 -4.67 1.07
C LEU A 371 6.64 -5.23 2.20
N HIS A 372 5.49 -5.74 1.83
CA HIS A 372 4.51 -6.31 2.74
C HIS A 372 4.71 -7.82 2.93
N PHE A 373 4.76 -8.26 4.19
CA PHE A 373 4.84 -9.66 4.59
C PHE A 373 3.72 -9.99 5.58
N SER A 374 3.43 -11.28 5.74
CA SER A 374 2.28 -11.77 6.50
C SER A 374 2.29 -11.37 7.99
N SER A 375 3.45 -11.32 8.63
CA SER A 375 3.62 -10.95 10.03
C SER A 375 5.07 -10.68 10.37
N ALA A 376 5.32 -9.68 11.20
CA ALA A 376 6.64 -9.47 11.79
C ALA A 376 6.88 -10.36 13.04
N ASP A 377 5.82 -10.86 13.68
CA ASP A 377 5.87 -11.64 14.92
C ASP A 377 6.16 -13.13 14.71
N ALA A 378 5.89 -13.65 13.53
CA ALA A 378 6.05 -15.07 13.25
C ALA A 378 7.52 -15.48 13.24
N GLN A 379 7.90 -16.46 14.06
CA GLN A 379 9.28 -16.96 14.15
C GLN A 379 9.82 -17.52 12.84
N GLN A 380 8.95 -18.00 11.95
CA GLN A 380 9.28 -18.47 10.61
C GLN A 380 9.49 -17.35 9.60
N ASN A 381 9.24 -16.09 9.97
CA ASN A 381 9.49 -14.92 9.16
C ASN A 381 10.80 -14.25 9.60
N PHE A 382 11.76 -14.15 8.70
CA PHE A 382 13.09 -13.64 9.04
C PHE A 382 13.87 -13.16 7.81
N PHE A 383 14.88 -12.35 8.03
CA PHE A 383 15.89 -11.98 7.05
C PHE A 383 16.98 -13.04 6.95
N PHE A 384 17.55 -13.23 5.76
CA PHE A 384 18.60 -14.20 5.56
C PHE A 384 19.54 -13.84 4.40
N ILE A 385 20.73 -14.38 4.41
CA ILE A 385 21.62 -14.41 3.25
C ILE A 385 21.35 -15.72 2.49
N PRO A 386 21.00 -15.67 1.20
CA PRO A 386 20.83 -16.86 0.37
C PRO A 386 22.16 -17.58 0.15
N ASP A 387 22.13 -18.91 0.10
CA ASP A 387 23.27 -19.72 -0.29
C ASP A 387 23.57 -19.53 -1.78
N ALA A 388 24.77 -19.05 -2.10
CA ALA A 388 25.20 -18.82 -3.48
C ALA A 388 25.33 -20.12 -4.31
N THR A 389 25.45 -21.30 -3.65
CA THR A 389 25.64 -22.60 -4.29
C THR A 389 24.33 -23.37 -4.47
N SER A 390 23.26 -22.95 -3.81
CA SER A 390 21.95 -23.61 -3.85
C SER A 390 20.83 -22.62 -3.79
N GLU A 391 20.07 -22.52 -4.87
CA GLU A 391 18.95 -21.57 -5.00
C GLU A 391 17.88 -21.68 -3.89
N ASN A 392 17.87 -22.76 -3.11
CA ASN A 392 16.83 -23.08 -2.13
C ASN A 392 17.32 -23.13 -0.68
N LYS A 393 18.58 -22.81 -0.41
CA LYS A 393 19.13 -22.87 0.95
C LYS A 393 19.38 -21.50 1.54
N VAL A 394 19.18 -21.42 2.84
CA VAL A 394 19.59 -20.29 3.67
C VAL A 394 21.03 -20.53 4.08
N GLU A 395 21.95 -19.67 3.64
CA GLU A 395 23.34 -19.72 4.09
C GLU A 395 23.42 -19.23 5.55
N GLN A 396 22.79 -18.08 5.79
CA GLN A 396 22.81 -17.45 7.11
C GLN A 396 21.46 -16.83 7.45
N LYS A 397 20.84 -17.30 8.53
CA LYS A 397 19.69 -16.60 9.14
C LYS A 397 20.21 -15.36 9.86
N LEU A 398 19.58 -14.22 9.55
CA LEU A 398 19.79 -12.93 10.20
C LEU A 398 18.71 -12.67 11.25
N GLY A 399 18.32 -11.44 11.42
CA GLY A 399 17.29 -11.02 12.35
C GLY A 399 15.85 -11.33 11.93
N ASN A 400 14.89 -11.04 12.80
CA ASN A 400 13.46 -11.12 12.52
C ASN A 400 12.93 -9.83 11.87
N LEU A 401 11.70 -9.85 11.38
CA LEU A 401 11.12 -8.71 10.66
C LEU A 401 10.78 -7.50 11.55
N LYS A 402 10.90 -7.58 12.86
CA LYS A 402 10.74 -6.46 13.80
C LYS A 402 12.01 -5.65 14.02
N GLU A 403 13.14 -6.15 13.59
CA GLU A 403 14.43 -5.53 13.88
C GLU A 403 14.67 -4.30 13.01
N THR A 404 15.27 -3.30 13.63
CA THR A 404 15.92 -2.18 12.94
C THR A 404 17.41 -2.45 12.94
N ALA A 405 17.99 -2.75 11.78
CA ALA A 405 19.37 -3.21 11.66
C ALA A 405 20.04 -2.77 10.35
N GLU A 406 21.37 -2.68 10.36
CA GLU A 406 22.22 -2.57 9.17
C GLU A 406 22.89 -3.90 8.90
N TYR A 407 22.85 -4.34 7.64
CA TYR A 407 23.56 -5.52 7.15
C TYR A 407 24.46 -5.19 5.97
N GLY A 408 25.44 -6.05 5.74
CA GLY A 408 26.30 -5.97 4.55
C GLY A 408 27.66 -5.30 4.76
N PRO A 409 28.39 -5.02 3.67
CA PRO A 409 27.90 -5.15 2.28
C PRO A 409 27.70 -6.58 1.82
N VAL A 410 26.60 -6.83 1.11
CA VAL A 410 26.23 -8.15 0.57
C VAL A 410 25.75 -8.04 -0.87
N HIS A 411 25.90 -9.15 -1.63
CA HIS A 411 25.39 -9.27 -3.00
C HIS A 411 23.96 -9.80 -3.06
N ALA A 412 23.50 -10.47 -2.00
CA ALA A 412 22.16 -11.05 -1.96
C ALA A 412 21.55 -10.86 -0.57
N PHE A 413 20.25 -10.62 -0.56
CA PHE A 413 19.46 -10.47 0.66
C PHE A 413 18.09 -11.09 0.46
N GLY A 414 17.67 -11.93 1.39
CA GLY A 414 16.41 -12.64 1.35
C GLY A 414 15.51 -12.31 2.53
N ILE A 415 14.22 -12.38 2.29
CA ILE A 415 13.18 -12.31 3.29
C ILE A 415 12.31 -13.54 3.18
N ARG A 416 12.23 -14.34 4.24
CA ARG A 416 11.33 -15.48 4.34
C ARG A 416 10.02 -15.07 4.94
N ASP A 417 8.93 -15.31 4.22
CA ASP A 417 7.56 -15.30 4.70
C ASP A 417 7.11 -16.76 4.88
N GLY A 418 7.52 -17.35 5.99
CA GLY A 418 7.27 -18.77 6.26
C GLY A 418 5.80 -19.09 6.47
N LEU A 419 4.96 -18.11 6.88
CA LEU A 419 3.51 -18.30 6.96
C LEU A 419 2.88 -18.52 5.58
N ARG A 420 3.41 -17.85 4.54
CA ARG A 420 2.98 -18.03 3.15
C ARG A 420 3.78 -19.11 2.41
N GLY A 421 4.86 -19.60 3.01
CA GLY A 421 5.78 -20.53 2.35
C GLY A 421 6.51 -19.89 1.16
N LEU A 422 6.89 -18.63 1.27
CA LEU A 422 7.52 -17.85 0.21
C LEU A 422 8.83 -17.21 0.67
N ASP A 423 9.82 -17.19 -0.21
CA ASP A 423 11.04 -16.40 -0.09
C ASP A 423 11.04 -15.29 -1.16
N LEU A 424 11.26 -14.04 -0.75
CA LEU A 424 11.57 -12.93 -1.64
C LEU A 424 13.08 -12.67 -1.56
N ILE A 425 13.75 -12.64 -2.70
CA ILE A 425 15.21 -12.50 -2.78
C ILE A 425 15.56 -11.37 -3.74
N LEU A 426 16.48 -10.51 -3.29
CA LEU A 426 17.11 -9.47 -4.10
C LEU A 426 18.60 -9.78 -4.21
N THR A 427 19.12 -9.83 -5.43
CA THR A 427 20.55 -10.04 -5.71
C THR A 427 21.10 -8.84 -6.47
N TRP A 428 22.25 -8.33 -6.04
CA TRP A 428 22.94 -7.18 -6.63
C TRP A 428 24.33 -7.57 -7.15
N ASP A 429 24.69 -7.13 -8.33
CA ASP A 429 26.06 -7.28 -8.85
C ASP A 429 27.06 -6.37 -8.12
N ALA A 430 26.61 -5.19 -7.66
CA ALA A 430 27.34 -4.29 -6.77
C ALA A 430 26.94 -4.56 -5.31
N PRO A 431 27.90 -4.92 -4.41
CA PRO A 431 27.54 -5.20 -3.03
C PRO A 431 26.98 -3.96 -2.34
N ALA A 432 25.87 -4.12 -1.64
CA ALA A 432 25.15 -3.05 -0.96
C ALA A 432 25.22 -3.20 0.56
N LYS A 433 25.29 -2.09 1.29
CA LYS A 433 24.81 -2.05 2.65
C LYS A 433 23.29 -1.91 2.64
N ILE A 434 22.63 -2.48 3.65
CA ILE A 434 21.18 -2.52 3.72
C ILE A 434 20.74 -2.06 5.10
N TRP A 435 19.85 -1.05 5.12
CA TRP A 435 19.07 -0.75 6.32
C TRP A 435 17.73 -1.45 6.22
N VAL A 436 17.34 -2.12 7.30
CA VAL A 436 16.03 -2.75 7.42
C VAL A 436 15.32 -2.25 8.67
N PHE A 437 14.00 -2.05 8.58
CA PHE A 437 13.16 -1.75 9.73
C PHE A 437 11.69 -2.04 9.42
N PRO A 438 10.87 -2.36 10.45
CA PRO A 438 9.45 -2.51 10.28
C PRO A 438 8.77 -1.16 10.05
N ILE A 439 7.80 -1.15 9.13
CA ILE A 439 6.86 -0.04 8.96
C ILE A 439 5.64 -0.36 9.80
N GLU A 440 5.40 0.47 10.79
CA GLU A 440 4.31 0.28 11.75
C GLU A 440 3.49 1.56 11.87
N THR A 441 2.18 1.40 11.96
CA THR A 441 1.23 2.49 12.17
C THR A 441 0.58 2.34 13.53
N VAL A 442 0.27 3.44 14.18
CA VAL A 442 -0.56 3.45 15.39
C VAL A 442 -1.97 3.82 14.98
N SER A 443 -2.94 2.95 15.24
CA SER A 443 -4.32 3.15 14.85
C SER A 443 -5.29 2.83 15.98
N SER A 444 -6.50 3.41 15.88
CA SER A 444 -7.63 3.02 16.72
C SER A 444 -8.24 1.74 16.18
N SER A 445 -8.65 0.84 17.09
CA SER A 445 -9.42 -0.37 16.81
C SER A 445 -10.51 -0.57 17.86
N GLU A 446 -11.37 -1.58 17.70
CA GLU A 446 -12.43 -1.89 18.67
C GLU A 446 -11.93 -2.06 20.12
N ALA A 447 -10.71 -2.55 20.29
CA ALA A 447 -10.11 -2.80 21.60
C ALA A 447 -9.14 -1.70 22.05
N GLY A 448 -9.21 -0.50 21.45
CA GLY A 448 -8.37 0.64 21.76
C GLY A 448 -7.23 0.88 20.77
N PHE A 449 -6.25 1.70 21.18
CA PHE A 449 -5.10 2.03 20.35
C PHE A 449 -4.12 0.86 20.29
N GLU A 450 -3.65 0.58 19.08
CA GLU A 450 -2.70 -0.50 18.82
C GLU A 450 -1.70 -0.14 17.74
N ARG A 451 -0.57 -0.81 17.77
CA ARG A 451 0.43 -0.77 16.72
C ARG A 451 0.17 -1.88 15.70
N SER A 452 0.11 -1.51 14.43
CA SER A 452 -0.15 -2.43 13.32
C SER A 452 1.05 -2.48 12.39
N TYR A 453 1.61 -3.66 12.18
CA TYR A 453 2.67 -3.92 11.22
C TYR A 453 2.13 -3.80 9.79
N GLN A 454 2.81 -3.01 8.94
CA GLN A 454 2.41 -2.78 7.55
C GLN A 454 3.34 -3.46 6.55
N GLY A 455 4.59 -3.71 6.92
CA GLY A 455 5.63 -4.28 6.09
C GLY A 455 7.02 -3.89 6.57
N ASN A 456 8.04 -4.14 5.76
CA ASN A 456 9.41 -3.72 6.02
C ASN A 456 9.92 -2.77 4.95
N CYS A 457 10.67 -1.78 5.40
CA CYS A 457 11.53 -0.98 4.54
C CYS A 457 12.88 -1.68 4.41
N LEU A 458 13.40 -1.76 3.19
CA LEU A 458 14.74 -2.17 2.85
C LEU A 458 15.38 -1.06 2.04
N LEU A 459 16.39 -0.39 2.60
CA LEU A 459 17.16 0.62 1.90
C LEU A 459 18.53 0.02 1.53
N PHE A 460 18.70 -0.32 0.25
CA PHE A 460 20.03 -0.67 -0.30
C PHE A 460 20.77 0.60 -0.61
N HIS A 461 22.02 0.76 -0.13
CA HIS A 461 22.71 2.03 -0.28
C HIS A 461 24.21 1.88 -0.54
N TRP A 462 24.74 2.89 -1.25
CA TRP A 462 26.14 2.98 -1.68
C TRP A 462 26.67 4.39 -1.53
N LYS A 463 27.91 4.52 -1.12
CA LYS A 463 28.67 5.78 -1.21
C LYS A 463 29.38 5.79 -2.57
N LEU A 464 29.06 6.75 -3.42
CA LEU A 464 29.49 6.81 -4.80
C LEU A 464 30.39 8.02 -5.03
N ASN A 465 31.47 7.78 -5.77
CA ASN A 465 32.29 8.82 -6.38
C ASN A 465 31.94 8.90 -7.86
N LEU A 466 31.18 9.91 -8.24
CA LEU A 466 30.79 10.14 -9.64
C LEU A 466 31.75 11.12 -10.28
N THR A 467 32.36 10.73 -11.40
CA THR A 467 33.23 11.60 -12.19
C THR A 467 32.58 11.90 -13.54
N PRO A 468 32.92 13.01 -14.22
CA PRO A 468 32.30 13.41 -15.48
C PRO A 468 32.38 12.37 -16.61
N HIS A 469 33.32 11.45 -16.51
CA HIS A 469 33.58 10.41 -17.51
C HIS A 469 33.27 9.00 -17.03
N SER A 470 32.71 8.86 -15.80
CA SER A 470 32.31 7.58 -15.25
C SER A 470 30.83 7.54 -14.99
N LEU A 471 30.23 6.39 -15.21
CA LEU A 471 28.90 6.07 -14.75
C LEU A 471 28.99 5.04 -13.63
N TRP A 472 28.09 5.12 -12.67
CA TRP A 472 27.85 4.02 -11.75
C TRP A 472 26.70 3.19 -12.27
N GLU A 473 26.90 1.89 -12.32
CA GLU A 473 25.88 0.92 -12.72
C GLU A 473 25.72 -0.13 -11.65
N ALA A 474 24.47 -0.53 -11.37
CA ALA A 474 24.15 -1.67 -10.55
C ALA A 474 22.96 -2.43 -11.11
N LYS A 475 23.03 -3.77 -11.09
CA LYS A 475 21.97 -4.65 -11.52
C LYS A 475 21.45 -5.46 -10.36
N CYS A 476 20.13 -5.52 -10.27
CA CYS A 476 19.41 -6.30 -9.28
C CYS A 476 18.47 -7.29 -9.98
N ASN A 477 18.33 -8.47 -9.41
CA ASN A 477 17.23 -9.37 -9.73
C ASN A 477 16.38 -9.55 -8.49
N LEU A 478 15.08 -9.27 -8.60
CA LEU A 478 14.08 -9.55 -7.57
C LEU A 478 13.32 -10.79 -7.98
N SER A 479 13.29 -11.79 -7.12
CA SER A 479 12.54 -13.04 -7.35
C SER A 479 11.74 -13.45 -6.12
N VAL A 480 10.57 -14.03 -6.37
CA VAL A 480 9.74 -14.67 -5.35
C VAL A 480 9.62 -16.15 -5.71
N ARG A 481 9.86 -16.99 -4.72
CA ARG A 481 9.82 -18.44 -4.91
C ARG A 481 9.23 -19.15 -3.70
N PRO A 482 8.63 -20.34 -3.86
CA PRO A 482 8.27 -21.18 -2.72
C PRO A 482 9.50 -21.51 -1.86
N THR A 483 9.33 -21.52 -0.53
CA THR A 483 10.37 -22.02 0.38
C THR A 483 10.66 -23.48 0.07
N ALA A 484 11.92 -23.88 0.15
CA ALA A 484 12.26 -25.31 0.12
C ALA A 484 11.58 -26.02 1.30
N ALA A 485 10.93 -27.14 1.01
CA ALA A 485 10.27 -27.99 2.00
C ALA A 485 11.30 -28.61 2.96
#